data_1a1ef38cd1ac54bdba4c5c11e678d9de
#
_entry.id   1a1ef38cd1ac54bdba4c5c11e678d9de
#
_cell.length_a   1.000
_cell.length_b   1.000
_cell.length_c   1.000
_cell.angle_alpha   90.00
_cell.angle_beta   90.00
_cell.angle_gamma   90.00
#
_symmetry.space_group_name_H-M   'P 1'
#
loop_
_entity.id
_entity.type
_entity.pdbx_description
1 polymer ?
#
loop_
_entity_poly.entity_id
_entity_poly.type
_entity_poly.pdbx_seq_one_letter_code
_entity_poly.pdbx_strand_id
1 'polypeptide(L)'
;MTLLRRTLHTLALLVVSSVALAAAPTGPAPVAGTDYVLIEGGAPFAPVKGTVEVVEAFSYTCNHCAAFEPMLATWAKGLPRTARLVPLHVSFGGPSDTFARAWFAARALKVPASAHAAMFQALHDLGTVPMRNPSDAEIAQFYARYNVKPAKFVATMNSKAVTEQAQRAQAFLMRAGIEGTPTLIVNGRYRITAGSREESLRVADHLIARESRTR
;
A
#
# COMPACT_ATOMS: atom_id res chain seq x y z
N MET A 1 -67.38 39.64 -2.92
CA MET A 1 -66.88 38.25 -2.90
C MET A 1 -65.64 38.21 -3.81
N THR A 2 -64.46 38.34 -3.22
CA THR A 2 -63.18 38.44 -3.94
C THR A 2 -62.36 37.14 -3.74
N LEU A 3 -62.20 36.38 -4.80
CA LEU A 3 -61.43 35.10 -4.84
C LEU A 3 -59.93 35.44 -4.92
N LEU A 4 -59.21 35.08 -3.86
CA LEU A 4 -57.75 35.22 -3.76
C LEU A 4 -57.08 33.99 -4.38
N ARG A 5 -56.55 34.14 -5.62
CA ARG A 5 -55.71 33.11 -6.27
C ARG A 5 -54.33 33.05 -5.60
N ARG A 6 -54.04 31.98 -4.86
CA ARG A 6 -52.72 31.65 -4.38
C ARG A 6 -51.94 30.89 -5.47
N THR A 7 -50.99 31.54 -6.10
CA THR A 7 -50.00 30.91 -6.99
C THR A 7 -48.89 30.29 -6.15
N LEU A 8 -48.85 28.94 -6.13
CA LEU A 8 -47.69 28.20 -5.59
C LEU A 8 -46.54 28.23 -6.61
N HIS A 9 -45.46 28.89 -6.23
CA HIS A 9 -44.19 28.77 -6.97
C HIS A 9 -43.41 27.59 -6.42
N THR A 10 -43.38 26.48 -7.15
CA THR A 10 -42.52 25.36 -6.88
C THR A 10 -41.09 25.67 -7.35
N LEU A 11 -40.20 25.96 -6.40
CA LEU A 11 -38.77 26.12 -6.64
C LEU A 11 -38.13 24.74 -6.81
N ALA A 12 -37.85 24.35 -8.05
CA ALA A 12 -37.12 23.13 -8.35
C ALA A 12 -35.63 23.37 -8.04
N LEU A 13 -35.13 22.77 -6.94
CA LEU A 13 -33.71 22.74 -6.62
C LEU A 13 -33.01 21.76 -7.58
N LEU A 14 -32.30 22.29 -8.57
CA LEU A 14 -31.37 21.53 -9.40
C LEU A 14 -30.13 21.18 -8.56
N VAL A 15 -30.06 19.94 -8.07
CA VAL A 15 -28.83 19.40 -7.45
C VAL A 15 -27.86 19.09 -8.59
N VAL A 16 -26.94 20.02 -8.85
CA VAL A 16 -25.80 19.76 -9.73
C VAL A 16 -24.82 18.85 -8.98
N SER A 17 -24.91 17.56 -9.26
CA SER A 17 -23.89 16.59 -8.77
C SER A 17 -22.57 16.87 -9.50
N SER A 18 -21.65 17.55 -8.83
CA SER A 18 -20.27 17.71 -9.30
C SER A 18 -19.58 16.34 -9.28
N VAL A 19 -19.53 15.67 -10.42
CA VAL A 19 -18.64 14.54 -10.63
C VAL A 19 -17.22 15.08 -10.64
N ALA A 20 -16.49 14.89 -9.55
CA ALA A 20 -15.06 15.20 -9.50
C ALA A 20 -14.36 14.32 -10.54
N LEU A 21 -14.03 14.90 -11.68
CA LEU A 21 -13.24 14.25 -12.72
C LEU A 21 -11.83 14.04 -12.14
N ALA A 22 -11.44 12.80 -11.87
CA ALA A 22 -10.07 12.52 -11.50
C ALA A 22 -9.14 13.03 -12.59
N ALA A 23 -8.11 13.79 -12.23
CA ALA A 23 -7.13 14.31 -13.19
C ALA A 23 -6.56 13.14 -14.00
N ALA A 24 -6.45 13.33 -15.32
CA ALA A 24 -5.84 12.32 -16.18
C ALA A 24 -4.37 12.13 -15.78
N PRO A 25 -3.85 10.88 -15.84
CA PRO A 25 -2.44 10.63 -15.58
C PRO A 25 -1.55 11.45 -16.52
N THR A 26 -0.43 11.96 -16.02
CA THR A 26 0.51 12.77 -16.81
C THR A 26 1.55 11.90 -17.52
N GLY A 27 2.12 12.40 -18.62
CA GLY A 27 3.16 11.75 -19.41
C GLY A 27 2.65 10.64 -20.35
N PRO A 28 3.58 9.93 -21.03
CA PRO A 28 3.23 8.92 -22.02
C PRO A 28 2.53 7.72 -21.41
N ALA A 29 1.64 7.08 -22.19
CA ALA A 29 1.00 5.83 -21.75
C ALA A 29 2.05 4.72 -21.58
N PRO A 30 1.94 3.90 -20.51
CA PRO A 30 2.91 2.84 -20.27
C PRO A 30 2.79 1.70 -21.28
N VAL A 31 3.93 1.09 -21.63
CA VAL A 31 4.07 0.03 -22.62
C VAL A 31 4.20 -1.33 -21.92
N ALA A 32 3.33 -2.28 -22.29
CA ALA A 32 3.43 -3.65 -21.79
C ALA A 32 4.72 -4.32 -22.25
N GLY A 33 5.37 -5.07 -21.35
CA GLY A 33 6.66 -5.71 -21.58
C GLY A 33 7.86 -4.79 -21.34
N THR A 34 7.66 -3.47 -21.27
CA THR A 34 8.70 -2.49 -20.94
C THR A 34 8.48 -1.87 -19.58
N ASP A 35 7.34 -1.18 -19.38
CA ASP A 35 7.04 -0.45 -18.16
C ASP A 35 6.30 -1.32 -17.13
N TYR A 36 5.62 -2.35 -17.60
CA TYR A 36 4.94 -3.33 -16.75
C TYR A 36 4.76 -4.67 -17.48
N VAL A 37 4.61 -5.74 -16.71
CA VAL A 37 4.21 -7.06 -17.19
C VAL A 37 2.84 -7.44 -16.66
N LEU A 38 2.08 -8.19 -17.47
CA LEU A 38 0.81 -8.78 -17.06
C LEU A 38 1.06 -10.01 -16.19
N ILE A 39 0.31 -10.11 -15.10
CA ILE A 39 0.29 -11.29 -14.23
C ILE A 39 -0.92 -12.12 -14.66
N GLU A 40 -0.67 -13.27 -15.29
CA GLU A 40 -1.72 -14.17 -15.72
C GLU A 40 -2.54 -14.68 -14.54
N GLY A 41 -3.87 -14.65 -14.67
CA GLY A 41 -4.78 -15.01 -13.57
C GLY A 41 -4.66 -14.13 -12.32
N GLY A 42 -3.98 -12.98 -12.44
CA GLY A 42 -3.73 -12.07 -11.32
C GLY A 42 -5.03 -11.46 -10.75
N ALA A 43 -5.07 -11.36 -9.42
CA ALA A 43 -6.18 -10.77 -8.66
C ALA A 43 -5.63 -9.98 -7.46
N PRO A 44 -6.37 -8.99 -6.94
CA PRO A 44 -5.95 -8.22 -5.77
C PRO A 44 -5.68 -9.09 -4.55
N PHE A 45 -4.72 -8.69 -3.73
CA PHE A 45 -4.38 -9.36 -2.46
C PHE A 45 -5.50 -9.27 -1.42
N ALA A 46 -6.08 -8.08 -1.28
CA ALA A 46 -7.13 -7.80 -0.33
C ALA A 46 -8.22 -6.93 -1.00
N PRO A 47 -9.05 -7.53 -1.89
CA PRO A 47 -9.99 -6.78 -2.72
C PRO A 47 -10.98 -5.98 -1.89
N VAL A 48 -11.22 -4.73 -2.30
CA VAL A 48 -12.29 -3.87 -1.79
C VAL A 48 -13.13 -3.43 -2.98
N LYS A 49 -14.45 -3.62 -2.89
CA LYS A 49 -15.38 -3.26 -3.98
C LYS A 49 -15.20 -1.81 -4.41
N GLY A 50 -15.06 -1.56 -5.69
CA GLY A 50 -14.90 -0.23 -6.27
C GLY A 50 -13.53 0.42 -6.07
N THR A 51 -12.54 -0.32 -5.53
CA THR A 51 -11.21 0.24 -5.23
C THR A 51 -10.11 -0.51 -5.99
N VAL A 52 -9.24 0.21 -6.69
CA VAL A 52 -8.02 -0.32 -7.29
C VAL A 52 -6.96 -0.47 -6.20
N GLU A 53 -6.43 -1.67 -6.05
CA GLU A 53 -5.37 -1.94 -5.10
C GLU A 53 -4.01 -1.75 -5.75
N VAL A 54 -3.14 -0.98 -5.10
CA VAL A 54 -1.72 -0.92 -5.44
C VAL A 54 -0.95 -1.56 -4.31
N VAL A 55 -0.37 -2.73 -4.55
CA VAL A 55 0.53 -3.38 -3.60
C VAL A 55 1.94 -2.85 -3.82
N GLU A 56 2.61 -2.49 -2.73
CA GLU A 56 4.06 -2.34 -2.70
C GLU A 56 4.67 -3.60 -2.09
N ALA A 57 5.47 -4.33 -2.86
CA ALA A 57 6.37 -5.34 -2.34
C ALA A 57 7.62 -4.63 -1.77
N PHE A 58 7.83 -4.69 -0.45
CA PHE A 58 8.92 -3.99 0.21
C PHE A 58 9.65 -4.88 1.23
N SER A 59 10.85 -4.45 1.64
CA SER A 59 11.54 -4.98 2.80
C SER A 59 12.10 -3.84 3.65
N TYR A 60 11.97 -3.94 4.97
CA TYR A 60 12.60 -2.97 5.88
C TYR A 60 14.13 -2.94 5.78
N THR A 61 14.76 -4.04 5.36
CA THR A 61 16.23 -4.10 5.19
C THR A 61 16.71 -3.60 3.82
N CYS A 62 15.79 -3.14 2.97
CA CYS A 62 16.10 -2.67 1.61
C CYS A 62 16.36 -1.15 1.58
N ASN A 63 17.59 -0.74 1.24
CA ASN A 63 17.97 0.66 1.08
C ASN A 63 17.12 1.40 0.02
N HIS A 64 16.77 0.70 -1.07
CA HIS A 64 15.94 1.28 -2.13
C HIS A 64 14.52 1.54 -1.66
N CYS A 65 13.97 0.67 -0.78
CA CYS A 65 12.65 0.88 -0.16
C CYS A 65 12.70 2.08 0.80
N ALA A 66 13.71 2.15 1.67
CA ALA A 66 13.89 3.28 2.58
C ALA A 66 13.94 4.62 1.82
N ALA A 67 14.68 4.66 0.70
CA ALA A 67 14.78 5.85 -0.14
C ALA A 67 13.50 6.13 -0.97
N PHE A 68 12.63 5.14 -1.20
CA PHE A 68 11.37 5.31 -1.91
C PHE A 68 10.23 5.75 -1.01
N GLU A 69 10.23 5.33 0.26
CA GLU A 69 9.14 5.54 1.21
C GLU A 69 8.63 7.00 1.29
N PRO A 70 9.46 8.06 1.39
CA PRO A 70 8.95 9.43 1.45
C PRO A 70 8.18 9.86 0.21
N MET A 71 8.64 9.44 -0.97
CA MET A 71 7.98 9.72 -2.25
C MET A 71 6.68 8.94 -2.37
N LEU A 72 6.70 7.64 -2.04
CA LEU A 72 5.55 6.76 -2.07
C LEU A 72 4.46 7.20 -1.09
N ALA A 73 4.84 7.59 0.13
CA ALA A 73 3.91 8.11 1.13
C ALA A 73 3.25 9.43 0.68
N THR A 74 3.98 10.30 0.00
CA THR A 74 3.44 11.53 -0.57
C THR A 74 2.47 11.24 -1.71
N TRP A 75 2.86 10.36 -2.64
CA TRP A 75 2.01 9.91 -3.74
C TRP A 75 0.73 9.24 -3.24
N ALA A 76 0.82 8.39 -2.22
CA ALA A 76 -0.33 7.69 -1.66
C ALA A 76 -1.41 8.63 -1.07
N LYS A 77 -1.01 9.80 -0.54
CA LYS A 77 -1.95 10.84 -0.08
C LYS A 77 -2.73 11.49 -1.22
N GLY A 78 -2.17 11.50 -2.42
CA GLY A 78 -2.79 12.03 -3.64
C GLY A 78 -3.67 11.03 -4.37
N LEU A 79 -3.72 9.77 -3.95
CA LEU A 79 -4.54 8.76 -4.61
C LEU A 79 -6.03 9.13 -4.59
N PRO A 80 -6.76 8.86 -5.69
CA PRO A 80 -8.20 9.01 -5.71
C PRO A 80 -8.85 8.05 -4.71
N ARG A 81 -10.04 8.36 -4.24
CA ARG A 81 -10.81 7.50 -3.30
C ARG A 81 -11.07 6.08 -3.84
N THR A 82 -10.95 5.91 -5.15
CA THR A 82 -11.08 4.64 -5.87
C THR A 82 -9.78 3.83 -5.95
N ALA A 83 -8.70 4.29 -5.30
CA ALA A 83 -7.43 3.58 -5.25
C ALA A 83 -6.86 3.60 -3.83
N ARG A 84 -6.03 2.61 -3.50
CA ARG A 84 -5.36 2.53 -2.20
C ARG A 84 -4.02 1.82 -2.30
N LEU A 85 -3.06 2.25 -1.50
CA LEU A 85 -1.79 1.59 -1.31
C LEU A 85 -1.90 0.49 -0.23
N VAL A 86 -1.30 -0.66 -0.48
CA VAL A 86 -1.21 -1.81 0.43
C VAL A 86 0.23 -2.31 0.46
N PRO A 87 1.06 -1.83 1.39
CA PRO A 87 2.40 -2.37 1.54
C PRO A 87 2.37 -3.81 2.03
N LEU A 88 3.18 -4.68 1.40
CA LEU A 88 3.39 -6.08 1.80
C LEU A 88 4.89 -6.34 1.96
N HIS A 89 5.29 -6.72 3.16
CA HIS A 89 6.68 -7.09 3.42
C HIS A 89 7.00 -8.44 2.77
N VAL A 90 8.10 -8.49 2.02
CA VAL A 90 8.60 -9.74 1.42
C VAL A 90 9.34 -10.59 2.45
N SER A 91 9.39 -11.90 2.23
CA SER A 91 10.17 -12.86 3.01
C SER A 91 11.21 -13.51 2.09
N PHE A 92 12.44 -13.01 2.13
CA PHE A 92 13.56 -13.53 1.34
C PHE A 92 14.55 -14.37 2.16
N GLY A 93 14.17 -14.73 3.38
CA GLY A 93 15.02 -15.41 4.34
C GLY A 93 15.78 -14.47 5.29
N GLY A 94 16.30 -15.03 6.38
CA GLY A 94 17.11 -14.31 7.36
C GLY A 94 16.40 -13.14 8.05
N PRO A 95 17.07 -11.98 8.23
CA PRO A 95 16.49 -10.79 8.88
C PRO A 95 15.19 -10.29 8.21
N SER A 96 15.05 -10.49 6.89
CA SER A 96 13.82 -10.12 6.17
C SER A 96 12.59 -10.81 6.74
N ASP A 97 12.68 -12.08 7.12
CA ASP A 97 11.54 -12.85 7.65
C ASP A 97 11.15 -12.37 9.05
N THR A 98 12.13 -11.99 9.88
CA THR A 98 11.85 -11.42 11.21
C THR A 98 11.11 -10.09 11.08
N PHE A 99 11.54 -9.21 10.18
CA PHE A 99 10.85 -7.94 9.92
C PHE A 99 9.48 -8.13 9.24
N ALA A 100 9.32 -9.15 8.40
CA ALA A 100 8.01 -9.48 7.83
C ALA A 100 7.02 -9.87 8.94
N ARG A 101 7.41 -10.73 9.89
CA ARG A 101 6.56 -11.06 11.06
C ARG A 101 6.24 -9.82 11.89
N ALA A 102 7.22 -8.94 12.12
CA ALA A 102 7.03 -7.69 12.83
C ALA A 102 6.02 -6.76 12.11
N TRP A 103 6.12 -6.64 10.78
CA TRP A 103 5.17 -5.89 9.96
C TRP A 103 3.74 -6.38 10.15
N PHE A 104 3.49 -7.68 10.02
CA PHE A 104 2.16 -8.24 10.20
C PHE A 104 1.67 -8.16 11.65
N ALA A 105 2.55 -8.30 12.64
CA ALA A 105 2.21 -8.11 14.04
C ALA A 105 1.79 -6.66 14.34
N ALA A 106 2.53 -5.68 13.81
CA ALA A 106 2.19 -4.27 13.97
C ALA A 106 0.79 -3.96 13.40
N ARG A 107 0.44 -4.51 12.25
CA ARG A 107 -0.89 -4.38 11.65
C ARG A 107 -1.98 -5.08 12.48
N ALA A 108 -1.73 -6.30 12.95
CA ALA A 108 -2.65 -7.03 13.82
C ALA A 108 -2.94 -6.28 15.13
N LEU A 109 -1.93 -5.60 15.66
CA LEU A 109 -2.03 -4.76 16.86
C LEU A 109 -2.52 -3.33 16.60
N LYS A 110 -2.86 -3.02 15.34
CA LYS A 110 -3.34 -1.68 14.91
C LYS A 110 -2.36 -0.55 15.26
N VAL A 111 -1.07 -0.84 15.17
CA VAL A 111 -0.04 0.19 15.29
C VAL A 111 -0.26 1.26 14.22
N PRO A 112 -0.14 2.56 14.54
CA PRO A 112 -0.33 3.64 13.57
C PRO A 112 0.53 3.50 12.32
N ALA A 113 0.02 3.91 11.16
CA ALA A 113 0.74 3.83 9.88
C ALA A 113 2.08 4.59 9.90
N SER A 114 2.20 5.64 10.71
CA SER A 114 3.45 6.40 10.91
C SER A 114 4.61 5.55 11.43
N ALA A 115 4.34 4.41 12.05
CA ALA A 115 5.37 3.48 12.49
C ALA A 115 6.15 2.86 11.32
N HIS A 116 5.58 2.84 10.11
CA HIS A 116 6.24 2.31 8.92
C HIS A 116 7.45 3.15 8.52
N ALA A 117 7.26 4.43 8.28
CA ALA A 117 8.36 5.34 7.99
C ALA A 117 9.36 5.43 9.15
N ALA A 118 8.87 5.42 10.41
CA ALA A 118 9.73 5.44 11.58
C ALA A 118 10.61 4.18 11.72
N MET A 119 10.15 3.01 11.26
CA MET A 119 10.97 1.79 11.24
C MET A 119 12.08 1.90 10.19
N PHE A 120 11.82 2.44 9.01
CA PHE A 120 12.87 2.72 8.03
C PHE A 120 13.91 3.68 8.61
N GLN A 121 13.51 4.77 9.26
CA GLN A 121 14.42 5.69 9.94
C GLN A 121 15.25 5.00 11.01
N ALA A 122 14.62 4.17 11.84
CA ALA A 122 15.31 3.46 12.92
C ALA A 122 16.41 2.51 12.41
N LEU A 123 16.19 1.91 11.24
CA LEU A 123 17.12 0.95 10.63
C LEU A 123 18.22 1.64 9.81
N HIS A 124 17.86 2.61 8.96
CA HIS A 124 18.74 3.13 7.93
C HIS A 124 19.45 4.43 8.34
N ASP A 125 18.80 5.27 9.15
CA ASP A 125 19.34 6.59 9.51
C ASP A 125 19.93 6.60 10.93
N LEU A 126 19.20 6.00 11.89
CA LEU A 126 19.53 6.11 13.31
C LEU A 126 20.29 4.89 13.86
N GLY A 127 20.20 3.73 13.22
CA GLY A 127 20.80 2.49 13.72
C GLY A 127 20.26 2.03 15.09
N THR A 128 19.07 2.49 15.49
CA THR A 128 18.48 2.19 16.81
C THR A 128 17.78 0.82 16.87
N VAL A 129 17.55 0.21 15.71
CA VAL A 129 17.09 -1.18 15.57
C VAL A 129 18.16 -1.91 14.76
N PRO A 130 18.70 -3.06 15.23
CA PRO A 130 19.69 -3.82 14.47
C PRO A 130 19.12 -4.32 13.15
N MET A 131 19.80 -4.01 12.04
CA MET A 131 19.39 -4.52 10.72
C MET A 131 19.79 -5.98 10.51
N ARG A 132 20.92 -6.39 11.10
CA ARG A 132 21.44 -7.76 11.01
C ARG A 132 21.10 -8.52 12.28
N ASN A 133 20.52 -9.71 12.12
CA ASN A 133 20.15 -10.61 13.22
C ASN A 133 19.37 -9.92 14.37
N PRO A 134 18.32 -9.13 14.09
CA PRO A 134 17.53 -8.52 15.14
C PRO A 134 16.83 -9.62 15.94
N SER A 135 16.85 -9.49 17.26
CA SER A 135 15.98 -10.31 18.12
C SER A 135 14.54 -9.79 18.06
N ASP A 136 13.58 -10.68 18.29
CA ASP A 136 12.16 -10.27 18.40
C ASP A 136 11.97 -9.20 19.51
N ALA A 137 12.78 -9.27 20.59
CA ALA A 137 12.72 -8.31 21.70
C ALA A 137 13.19 -6.89 21.30
N GLU A 138 14.30 -6.79 20.53
CA GLU A 138 14.79 -5.51 20.05
C GLU A 138 13.79 -4.82 19.11
N ILE A 139 13.19 -5.60 18.21
CA ILE A 139 12.13 -5.08 17.35
C ILE A 139 10.90 -4.67 18.18
N ALA A 140 10.47 -5.50 19.14
CA ALA A 140 9.33 -5.20 19.99
C ALA A 140 9.53 -3.93 20.83
N GLN A 141 10.77 -3.67 21.28
CA GLN A 141 11.12 -2.44 22.00
C GLN A 141 10.92 -1.19 21.14
N PHE A 142 11.18 -1.26 19.84
CA PHE A 142 10.84 -0.14 18.94
C PHE A 142 9.34 0.19 18.98
N TYR A 143 8.47 -0.83 19.03
CA TYR A 143 7.02 -0.62 19.02
C TYR A 143 6.44 -0.21 20.38
N ALA A 144 7.21 -0.24 21.47
CA ALA A 144 6.78 0.23 22.79
C ALA A 144 6.32 1.70 22.78
N ARG A 145 6.93 2.54 21.94
CA ARG A 145 6.55 3.96 21.73
C ARG A 145 5.12 4.17 21.21
N TYR A 146 4.50 3.13 20.71
CA TYR A 146 3.11 3.12 20.20
C TYR A 146 2.13 2.46 21.19
N ASN A 147 2.47 2.46 22.47
CA ASN A 147 1.65 1.87 23.57
C ASN A 147 1.42 0.35 23.42
N VAL A 148 2.32 -0.36 22.76
CA VAL A 148 2.28 -1.82 22.65
C VAL A 148 3.30 -2.40 23.64
N LYS A 149 2.84 -3.23 24.58
CA LYS A 149 3.75 -3.93 25.50
C LYS A 149 4.69 -4.87 24.70
N PRO A 150 6.03 -4.81 24.88
CA PRO A 150 6.97 -5.62 24.10
C PRO A 150 6.65 -7.13 24.15
N ALA A 151 6.31 -7.67 25.32
CA ALA A 151 5.93 -9.09 25.44
C ALA A 151 4.69 -9.46 24.59
N LYS A 152 3.70 -8.54 24.51
CA LYS A 152 2.51 -8.72 23.65
C LYS A 152 2.90 -8.67 22.17
N PHE A 153 3.82 -7.77 21.81
CA PHE A 153 4.30 -7.66 20.44
C PHE A 153 5.01 -8.95 20.00
N VAL A 154 5.96 -9.45 20.80
CA VAL A 154 6.67 -10.71 20.56
C VAL A 154 5.69 -11.89 20.44
N ALA A 155 4.74 -12.03 21.38
CA ALA A 155 3.73 -13.06 21.31
C ALA A 155 2.89 -12.98 20.02
N THR A 156 2.57 -11.75 19.56
CA THR A 156 1.83 -11.55 18.30
C THR A 156 2.69 -11.90 17.09
N MET A 157 3.98 -11.48 17.04
CA MET A 157 4.92 -11.85 15.98
C MET A 157 5.01 -13.37 15.77
N ASN A 158 4.96 -14.13 16.85
CA ASN A 158 5.10 -15.59 16.85
C ASN A 158 3.75 -16.32 16.81
N SER A 159 2.64 -15.59 16.61
CA SER A 159 1.32 -16.20 16.53
C SER A 159 1.08 -16.90 15.19
N LYS A 160 0.26 -17.96 15.21
CA LYS A 160 -0.20 -18.65 14.00
C LYS A 160 -0.84 -17.68 12.99
N ALA A 161 -1.66 -16.72 13.47
CA ALA A 161 -2.33 -15.75 12.61
C ALA A 161 -1.33 -14.87 11.82
N VAL A 162 -0.25 -14.41 12.45
CA VAL A 162 0.81 -13.65 11.78
C VAL A 162 1.57 -14.52 10.78
N THR A 163 1.88 -15.77 11.14
CA THR A 163 2.54 -16.71 10.22
C THR A 163 1.69 -16.95 8.97
N GLU A 164 0.39 -17.21 9.13
CA GLU A 164 -0.53 -17.43 8.01
C GLU A 164 -0.67 -16.19 7.12
N GLN A 165 -0.70 -14.98 7.71
CA GLN A 165 -0.73 -13.74 6.95
C GLN A 165 0.55 -13.52 6.14
N ALA A 166 1.72 -13.76 6.75
CA ALA A 166 3.00 -13.66 6.07
C ALA A 166 3.10 -14.68 4.91
N GLN A 167 2.69 -15.92 5.12
CA GLN A 167 2.66 -16.95 4.09
C GLN A 167 1.71 -16.60 2.94
N ARG A 168 0.51 -16.05 3.24
CA ARG A 168 -0.43 -15.59 2.22
C ARG A 168 0.14 -14.44 1.39
N ALA A 169 0.80 -13.48 2.04
CA ALA A 169 1.46 -12.37 1.35
C ALA A 169 2.60 -12.90 0.47
N GLN A 170 3.43 -13.78 0.99
CA GLN A 170 4.53 -14.38 0.24
C GLN A 170 4.02 -15.16 -0.98
N ALA A 171 2.97 -15.96 -0.84
CA ALA A 171 2.37 -16.69 -1.96
C ALA A 171 1.82 -15.74 -3.05
N PHE A 172 1.22 -14.60 -2.65
CA PHE A 172 0.78 -13.57 -3.58
C PHE A 172 1.96 -12.94 -4.33
N LEU A 173 3.02 -12.55 -3.60
CA LEU A 173 4.20 -11.91 -4.18
C LEU A 173 4.98 -12.84 -5.12
N MET A 174 5.07 -14.13 -4.78
CA MET A 174 5.67 -15.14 -5.66
C MET A 174 4.88 -15.31 -6.97
N ARG A 175 3.55 -15.40 -6.90
CA ARG A 175 2.70 -15.45 -8.11
C ARG A 175 2.83 -14.19 -8.96
N ALA A 176 3.03 -13.04 -8.33
CA ALA A 176 3.30 -11.79 -9.03
C ALA A 176 4.71 -11.71 -9.64
N GLY A 177 5.55 -12.71 -9.40
CA GLY A 177 6.92 -12.78 -9.93
C GLY A 177 7.83 -11.71 -9.32
N ILE A 178 7.69 -11.43 -7.99
CA ILE A 178 8.54 -10.44 -7.31
C ILE A 178 9.93 -11.03 -7.10
N GLU A 179 10.93 -10.40 -7.71
CA GLU A 179 12.35 -10.77 -7.62
C GLU A 179 13.17 -9.75 -6.83
N GLY A 180 12.61 -8.57 -6.57
CA GLY A 180 13.28 -7.48 -5.87
C GLY A 180 12.31 -6.47 -5.26
N THR A 181 12.86 -5.59 -4.43
CA THR A 181 12.12 -4.52 -3.76
C THR A 181 12.81 -3.16 -3.92
N PRO A 182 12.06 -2.05 -4.01
CA PRO A 182 10.60 -2.01 -4.05
C PRO A 182 10.04 -2.42 -5.41
N THR A 183 8.84 -3.02 -5.44
CA THR A 183 8.11 -3.29 -6.68
C THR A 183 6.62 -2.98 -6.46
N LEU A 184 5.99 -2.28 -7.39
CA LEU A 184 4.55 -1.99 -7.35
C LEU A 184 3.76 -2.99 -8.19
N ILE A 185 2.59 -3.40 -7.67
CA ILE A 185 1.65 -4.29 -8.36
C ILE A 185 0.28 -3.61 -8.35
N VAL A 186 -0.28 -3.33 -9.51
CA VAL A 186 -1.61 -2.71 -9.62
C VAL A 186 -2.67 -3.77 -9.82
N ASN A 187 -3.67 -3.75 -8.94
CA ASN A 187 -4.87 -4.62 -8.96
C ASN A 187 -4.56 -6.12 -9.04
N GLY A 188 -3.37 -6.54 -8.59
CA GLY A 188 -2.86 -7.90 -8.71
C GLY A 188 -2.58 -8.37 -10.14
N ARG A 189 -2.75 -7.51 -11.14
CA ARG A 189 -2.70 -7.83 -12.59
C ARG A 189 -1.49 -7.29 -13.31
N TYR A 190 -0.90 -6.22 -12.81
CA TYR A 190 0.21 -5.53 -13.47
C TYR A 190 1.37 -5.37 -12.50
N ARG A 191 2.48 -6.06 -12.74
CA ARG A 191 3.74 -5.82 -12.05
C ARG A 191 4.51 -4.75 -12.81
N ILE A 192 4.83 -3.66 -12.13
CA ILE A 192 5.58 -2.54 -12.71
C ILE A 192 7.06 -2.91 -12.80
N THR A 193 7.67 -2.64 -13.96
CA THR A 193 9.08 -2.92 -14.28
C THR A 193 9.85 -1.66 -14.68
N ALA A 194 9.26 -0.48 -14.47
CA ALA A 194 9.86 0.81 -14.81
C ALA A 194 11.22 1.04 -14.11
N GLY A 195 12.13 1.69 -14.78
CA GLY A 195 13.53 1.82 -14.37
C GLY A 195 13.82 2.84 -13.28
N SER A 196 12.86 3.71 -12.91
CA SER A 196 13.00 4.66 -11.81
C SER A 196 11.80 4.65 -10.88
N ARG A 197 11.93 5.29 -9.70
CA ARG A 197 10.86 5.43 -8.71
C ARG A 197 9.74 6.33 -9.24
N GLU A 198 10.10 7.44 -9.86
CA GLU A 198 9.19 8.40 -10.47
C GLU A 198 8.38 7.74 -11.60
N GLU A 199 9.07 7.00 -12.47
CA GLU A 199 8.43 6.25 -13.54
C GLU A 199 7.50 5.17 -13.00
N SER A 200 7.88 4.48 -11.92
CA SER A 200 7.02 3.48 -11.28
C SER A 200 5.71 4.10 -10.79
N LEU A 201 5.73 5.29 -10.19
CA LEU A 201 4.53 6.00 -9.76
C LEU A 201 3.70 6.50 -10.95
N ARG A 202 4.35 7.05 -11.98
CA ARG A 202 3.66 7.46 -13.22
C ARG A 202 2.92 6.28 -13.87
N VAL A 203 3.59 5.14 -13.99
CA VAL A 203 2.98 3.91 -14.53
C VAL A 203 1.83 3.44 -13.67
N ALA A 204 1.97 3.50 -12.33
CA ALA A 204 0.90 3.16 -11.41
C ALA A 204 -0.34 4.04 -11.62
N ASP A 205 -0.17 5.37 -11.78
CA ASP A 205 -1.28 6.30 -12.03
C ASP A 205 -2.05 5.95 -13.32
N HIS A 206 -1.34 5.65 -14.41
CA HIS A 206 -1.97 5.22 -15.66
C HIS A 206 -2.75 3.91 -15.51
N LEU A 207 -2.19 2.93 -14.78
CA LEU A 207 -2.82 1.63 -14.56
C LEU A 207 -4.03 1.75 -13.61
N ILE A 208 -3.96 2.62 -12.58
CA ILE A 208 -5.10 2.95 -11.71
C ILE A 208 -6.24 3.56 -12.53
N ALA A 209 -5.93 4.54 -13.37
CA ALA A 209 -6.94 5.18 -14.22
C ALA A 209 -7.57 4.19 -15.22
N ARG A 210 -6.78 3.26 -15.76
CA ARG A 210 -7.25 2.17 -16.62
C ARG A 210 -8.22 1.24 -15.89
N GLU A 211 -7.83 0.72 -14.73
CA GLU A 211 -8.64 -0.21 -13.93
C GLU A 211 -9.89 0.46 -13.35
N SER A 212 -9.87 1.75 -13.08
CA SER A 212 -11.03 2.49 -12.60
C SER A 212 -12.13 2.66 -13.66
N ARG A 213 -11.77 2.65 -14.97
CA ARG A 213 -12.74 2.76 -16.07
C ARG A 213 -13.43 1.44 -16.44
N THR A 214 -12.88 0.32 -16.02
CA THR A 214 -13.39 -1.04 -16.35
C THR A 214 -14.31 -1.63 -15.29
N ARG A 215 -14.70 -0.82 -14.31
CA ARG A 215 -15.52 -1.25 -13.14
C ARG A 215 -16.94 -0.69 -13.16
#